data_2ab0c99f5b6b24e69b8afb5af17d6cb8
#
_entry.id   2ab0c99f5b6b24e69b8afb5af17d6cb8
#
_cell.length_a   1.000
_cell.length_b   1.000
_cell.length_c   1.000
_cell.angle_alpha   90.00
_cell.angle_beta   90.00
_cell.angle_gamma   90.00
#
_symmetry.space_group_name_H-M   'P 1'
#
loop_
_entity.id
_entity.type
_entity.pdbx_description
1 polymer ?
#
loop_
_entity_poly.entity_id
_entity_poly.type
_entity_poly.pdbx_seq_one_letter_code
_entity_poly.pdbx_strand_id
1 'polypeptide(L)'
;LDPTRLVDEASGWFDRGGGDVHSIHNYFYPLRIRPKARTVALSEYGGIAWPMPGHEPPRKTYGYGTAKSRAELTGRYRDLQLRTVLPQLRKGLSALVYTQLTDVEDEVNGLFTYDRRAIKPEAAAVRAVNEALEAEFEKVVS
;
A
#
# COMPACT_ATOMS: atom_id res chain seq x y z
N LEU A 1 18.86 -11.92 20.99
CA LEU A 1 17.93 -11.68 19.86
C LEU A 1 17.01 -12.88 19.75
N ASP A 2 15.74 -12.66 19.43
CA ASP A 2 14.73 -13.72 19.30
C ASP A 2 14.89 -14.41 17.92
N PRO A 3 15.33 -15.69 17.88
CA PRO A 3 15.54 -16.41 16.61
C PRO A 3 14.24 -16.93 16.00
N THR A 4 13.08 -16.74 16.66
CA THR A 4 11.80 -17.27 16.19
C THR A 4 11.03 -16.30 15.31
N ARG A 5 11.51 -15.07 15.11
CA ARG A 5 10.86 -14.03 14.34
C ARG A 5 11.66 -13.64 13.10
N LEU A 6 10.96 -13.36 12.02
CA LEU A 6 11.55 -12.76 10.84
C LEU A 6 11.99 -11.33 11.14
N VAL A 7 13.12 -10.94 10.56
CA VAL A 7 13.72 -9.62 10.72
C VAL A 7 13.57 -8.82 9.43
N ASP A 8 12.89 -7.69 9.50
CA ASP A 8 12.96 -6.61 8.52
C ASP A 8 13.89 -5.53 9.09
N GLU A 9 15.12 -5.44 8.61
CA GLU A 9 16.16 -4.57 9.19
C GLU A 9 16.16 -3.14 8.68
N ALA A 10 15.51 -2.91 7.54
CA ALA A 10 15.55 -1.63 6.84
C ALA A 10 14.14 -1.20 6.45
N SER A 11 13.80 0.05 6.66
CA SER A 11 12.46 0.61 6.45
C SER A 11 12.03 0.77 4.98
N GLY A 12 12.69 0.12 4.02
CA GLY A 12 12.27 0.02 2.63
C GLY A 12 12.77 1.10 1.67
N TRP A 13 13.33 2.20 2.14
CA TRP A 13 13.99 3.19 1.26
C TRP A 13 15.38 2.74 0.82
N PHE A 14 16.09 2.02 1.66
CA PHE A 14 17.45 1.54 1.40
C PHE A 14 17.59 0.09 1.85
N ASP A 15 17.99 -0.78 0.93
CA ASP A 15 18.33 -2.17 1.25
C ASP A 15 19.80 -2.26 1.71
N ARG A 16 20.03 -2.78 2.90
CA ARG A 16 21.37 -3.03 3.47
C ARG A 16 21.84 -4.46 3.30
N GLY A 17 21.00 -5.32 2.77
CA GLY A 17 21.34 -6.70 2.44
C GLY A 17 21.22 -7.71 3.57
N GLY A 18 20.84 -7.31 4.78
CA GLY A 18 20.63 -8.18 5.93
C GLY A 18 19.15 -8.52 6.17
N GLY A 19 18.87 -9.18 7.30
CA GLY A 19 17.54 -9.64 7.67
C GLY A 19 16.95 -10.71 6.74
N ASP A 20 15.69 -11.06 6.98
CA ASP A 20 14.95 -12.09 6.24
C ASP A 20 14.08 -11.47 5.13
N VAL A 21 13.78 -10.18 5.24
CA VAL A 21 12.87 -9.45 4.35
C VAL A 21 13.64 -8.40 3.56
N HIS A 22 13.38 -8.37 2.24
CA HIS A 22 13.75 -7.24 1.39
C HIS A 22 12.55 -6.30 1.32
N SER A 23 12.55 -5.30 2.17
CA SER A 23 11.52 -4.29 2.31
C SER A 23 11.65 -3.21 1.23
N ILE A 24 10.53 -2.79 0.63
CA ILE A 24 10.49 -1.77 -0.42
C ILE A 24 9.43 -0.72 -0.09
N HIS A 25 9.81 0.57 -0.12
CA HIS A 25 8.88 1.70 -0.18
C HIS A 25 8.77 2.18 -1.64
N ASN A 26 7.56 2.29 -2.17
CA ASN A 26 7.37 2.75 -3.54
C ASN A 26 6.13 3.65 -3.71
N TYR A 27 6.37 4.95 -3.84
CA TYR A 27 5.33 5.95 -4.13
C TYR A 27 5.46 6.59 -5.51
N PHE A 28 6.64 6.57 -6.13
CA PHE A 28 6.98 7.43 -7.27
C PHE A 28 7.37 6.68 -8.54
N TYR A 29 7.88 5.45 -8.43
CA TYR A 29 8.51 4.75 -9.56
C TYR A 29 7.67 3.57 -10.03
N PRO A 30 7.81 3.16 -11.30
CA PRO A 30 7.25 1.89 -11.74
C PRO A 30 7.75 0.73 -10.85
N LEU A 31 6.82 0.02 -10.23
CA LEU A 31 7.16 -1.08 -9.34
C LEU A 31 7.76 -2.23 -10.16
N ARG A 32 8.96 -2.65 -9.79
CA ARG A 32 9.67 -3.78 -10.39
C ARG A 32 10.26 -4.67 -9.31
N ILE A 33 9.65 -5.81 -9.10
CA ILE A 33 10.16 -6.80 -8.17
C ILE A 33 11.22 -7.65 -8.86
N ARG A 34 12.35 -7.84 -8.19
CA ARG A 34 13.46 -8.71 -8.57
C ARG A 34 13.83 -9.56 -7.37
N PRO A 35 13.18 -10.73 -7.20
CA PRO A 35 13.46 -11.61 -6.08
C PRO A 35 14.92 -12.05 -6.08
N LYS A 36 15.46 -12.16 -4.89
CA LYS A 36 16.76 -12.75 -4.59
C LYS A 36 16.57 -13.84 -3.51
N ALA A 37 17.50 -13.98 -2.61
CA ALA A 37 17.41 -14.97 -1.53
C ALA A 37 16.40 -14.62 -0.43
N ARG A 38 16.02 -13.33 -0.30
CA ARG A 38 15.11 -12.85 0.75
C ARG A 38 13.69 -12.66 0.24
N THR A 39 12.72 -12.86 1.13
CA THR A 39 11.30 -12.54 0.88
C THR A 39 11.13 -11.07 0.57
N VAL A 40 10.38 -10.74 -0.49
CA VAL A 40 10.14 -9.35 -0.90
C VAL A 40 8.83 -8.84 -0.34
N ALA A 41 8.89 -7.74 0.41
CA ALA A 41 7.74 -7.03 0.93
C ALA A 41 7.67 -5.61 0.34
N LEU A 42 6.51 -5.24 -0.20
CA LEU A 42 6.17 -3.85 -0.49
C LEU A 42 5.58 -3.24 0.78
N SER A 43 6.45 -2.78 1.66
CA SER A 43 6.13 -2.41 3.04
C SER A 43 5.49 -1.03 3.17
N GLU A 44 5.62 -0.19 2.13
CA GLU A 44 4.84 1.04 1.99
C GLU A 44 4.60 1.36 0.52
N TYR A 45 3.36 1.67 0.15
CA TYR A 45 3.01 2.13 -1.20
C TYR A 45 1.62 2.76 -1.24
N GLY A 46 1.34 3.48 -2.31
CA GLY A 46 0.04 4.12 -2.54
C GLY A 46 0.04 5.57 -2.12
N GLY A 47 -0.34 5.87 -0.89
CA GLY A 47 -0.30 7.22 -0.34
C GLY A 47 -1.17 8.24 -1.09
N ILE A 48 -2.23 7.81 -1.81
CA ILE A 48 -3.09 8.67 -2.61
C ILE A 48 -3.96 9.51 -1.68
N ALA A 49 -3.67 10.80 -1.62
CA ALA A 49 -4.40 11.73 -0.79
C ALA A 49 -5.77 12.08 -1.36
N TRP A 50 -6.74 12.23 -0.49
CA TRP A 50 -8.02 12.90 -0.75
C TRP A 50 -8.55 13.51 0.54
N PRO A 51 -8.42 14.83 0.73
CA PRO A 51 -9.06 15.52 1.84
C PRO A 51 -10.59 15.46 1.61
N MET A 52 -11.27 14.61 2.37
CA MET A 52 -12.71 14.43 2.24
C MET A 52 -13.44 15.59 2.91
N PRO A 53 -14.30 16.34 2.20
CA PRO A 53 -15.01 17.49 2.76
C PRO A 53 -15.76 17.16 4.04
N GLY A 54 -15.58 17.99 5.06
CA GLY A 54 -16.22 17.83 6.37
C GLY A 54 -15.49 16.85 7.34
N HIS A 55 -14.37 16.27 6.91
CA HIS A 55 -13.58 15.33 7.69
C HIS A 55 -12.06 15.64 7.66
N GLU A 56 -11.72 16.85 7.21
CA GLU A 56 -10.34 17.26 7.08
C GLU A 56 -9.69 17.48 8.46
N PRO A 57 -8.39 17.15 8.61
CA PRO A 57 -7.64 17.56 9.79
C PRO A 57 -7.47 19.08 9.81
N PRO A 58 -7.28 19.70 10.99
CA PRO A 58 -7.23 21.16 11.14
C PRO A 58 -5.94 21.81 10.61
N ARG A 59 -5.15 21.11 9.81
CA ARG A 59 -3.83 21.54 9.33
C ARG A 59 -3.69 21.39 7.82
N LYS A 60 -2.58 21.90 7.26
CA LYS A 60 -2.21 21.68 5.86
C LYS A 60 -2.07 20.19 5.59
N THR A 61 -2.69 19.72 4.51
CA THR A 61 -2.73 18.30 4.17
C THR A 61 -1.57 17.89 3.28
N TYR A 62 -1.13 16.63 3.44
CA TYR A 62 -0.06 15.99 2.68
C TYR A 62 -0.49 14.64 2.09
N GLY A 63 0.21 14.20 1.02
CA GLY A 63 0.09 12.87 0.40
C GLY A 63 0.82 12.78 -0.93
N TYR A 64 0.98 11.56 -1.44
CA TYR A 64 1.73 11.26 -2.67
C TYR A 64 0.83 11.36 -3.92
N GLY A 65 0.32 12.54 -4.17
CA GLY A 65 -0.63 12.85 -5.24
C GLY A 65 -2.08 12.84 -4.75
N THR A 66 -2.85 13.85 -5.17
CA THR A 66 -4.19 14.14 -4.65
C THR A 66 -5.27 13.74 -5.64
N ALA A 67 -6.25 12.96 -5.19
CA ALA A 67 -7.51 12.74 -5.88
C ALA A 67 -8.48 13.88 -5.57
N LYS A 68 -9.39 14.17 -6.50
CA LYS A 68 -10.36 15.26 -6.39
C LYS A 68 -11.75 14.78 -5.97
N SER A 69 -11.98 13.47 -5.93
CA SER A 69 -13.26 12.88 -5.60
C SER A 69 -13.11 11.44 -5.12
N ARG A 70 -14.16 10.90 -4.49
CA ARG A 70 -14.29 9.49 -4.15
C ARG A 70 -14.07 8.58 -5.36
N ALA A 71 -14.69 8.90 -6.48
CA ALA A 71 -14.58 8.10 -7.69
C ALA A 71 -13.15 8.07 -8.24
N GLU A 72 -12.45 9.20 -8.23
CA GLU A 72 -11.05 9.27 -8.64
C GLU A 72 -10.14 8.50 -7.68
N LEU A 73 -10.31 8.67 -6.37
CA LEU A 73 -9.55 7.90 -5.37
C LEU A 73 -9.75 6.39 -5.57
N THR A 74 -11.00 5.95 -5.71
CA THR A 74 -11.34 4.54 -5.94
C THR A 74 -10.73 4.00 -7.23
N GLY A 75 -10.81 4.77 -8.31
CA GLY A 75 -10.22 4.41 -9.61
C GLY A 75 -8.71 4.28 -9.54
N ARG A 76 -8.04 5.25 -8.94
CA ARG A 76 -6.57 5.24 -8.75
C ARG A 76 -6.10 4.10 -7.83
N TYR A 77 -6.82 3.83 -6.74
CA TYR A 77 -6.56 2.68 -5.88
C TYR A 77 -6.64 1.37 -6.68
N ARG A 78 -7.75 1.15 -7.40
CA ARG A 78 -7.96 -0.04 -8.23
C ARG A 78 -6.87 -0.21 -9.29
N ASP A 79 -6.53 0.87 -10.01
CA ASP A 79 -5.53 0.81 -11.07
C ASP A 79 -4.12 0.54 -10.51
N LEU A 80 -3.77 1.11 -9.37
CA LEU A 80 -2.53 0.80 -8.66
C LEU A 80 -2.45 -0.69 -8.30
N GLN A 81 -3.49 -1.22 -7.70
CA GLN A 81 -3.52 -2.62 -7.26
C GLN A 81 -3.49 -3.59 -8.44
N LEU A 82 -4.39 -3.43 -9.41
CA LEU A 82 -4.57 -4.42 -10.47
C LEU A 82 -3.54 -4.29 -11.60
N ARG A 83 -3.08 -3.08 -11.93
CA ARG A 83 -2.15 -2.85 -13.05
C ARG A 83 -0.69 -2.81 -12.62
N THR A 84 -0.43 -2.43 -11.37
CA THR A 84 0.95 -2.25 -10.89
C THR A 84 1.36 -3.35 -9.90
N VAL A 85 0.55 -3.63 -8.88
CA VAL A 85 0.90 -4.56 -7.81
C VAL A 85 0.64 -6.01 -8.20
N LEU A 86 -0.56 -6.34 -8.67
CA LEU A 86 -0.94 -7.71 -9.00
C LEU A 86 0.06 -8.45 -9.91
N PRO A 87 0.59 -7.84 -10.99
CA PRO A 87 1.61 -8.50 -11.82
C PRO A 87 2.93 -8.80 -11.10
N GLN A 88 3.20 -8.17 -9.96
CA GLN A 88 4.43 -8.40 -9.20
C GLN A 88 4.32 -9.61 -8.25
N LEU A 89 3.11 -10.04 -7.90
CA LEU A 89 2.90 -11.29 -7.14
C LEU A 89 3.52 -12.47 -7.88
N ARG A 90 3.28 -12.58 -9.19
CA ARG A 90 3.90 -13.61 -10.07
C ARG A 90 5.41 -13.52 -10.14
N LYS A 91 6.00 -12.43 -9.70
CA LYS A 91 7.45 -12.21 -9.68
C LYS A 91 8.05 -12.36 -8.29
N GLY A 92 7.30 -12.89 -7.31
CA GLY A 92 7.77 -13.16 -5.96
C GLY A 92 7.54 -12.03 -4.95
N LEU A 93 6.65 -11.06 -5.23
CA LEU A 93 6.17 -10.15 -4.22
C LEU A 93 5.29 -10.91 -3.23
N SER A 94 5.66 -10.93 -1.95
CA SER A 94 5.07 -11.83 -0.95
C SER A 94 4.32 -11.13 0.17
N ALA A 95 4.49 -9.82 0.33
CA ALA A 95 3.78 -9.04 1.33
C ALA A 95 3.47 -7.62 0.83
N LEU A 96 2.34 -7.06 1.27
CA LEU A 96 1.80 -5.77 0.86
C LEU A 96 1.32 -4.99 2.08
N VAL A 97 1.78 -3.74 2.25
CA VAL A 97 1.26 -2.81 3.26
C VAL A 97 0.91 -1.50 2.58
N TYR A 98 -0.38 -1.30 2.35
CA TYR A 98 -0.88 -0.06 1.73
C TYR A 98 -0.82 1.11 2.71
N THR A 99 -0.33 2.23 2.27
CA THR A 99 -0.28 3.49 3.02
C THR A 99 -1.46 4.37 2.61
N GLN A 100 -2.51 4.51 3.48
CA GLN A 100 -2.60 3.86 4.79
C GLN A 100 -4.05 3.56 5.17
N LEU A 101 -4.28 2.96 6.33
CA LEU A 101 -5.64 2.59 6.76
C LEU A 101 -6.48 3.82 7.12
N THR A 102 -5.92 4.74 7.91
CA THR A 102 -6.61 5.98 8.34
C THR A 102 -5.74 7.19 8.04
N ASP A 103 -6.37 8.35 7.79
CA ASP A 103 -5.65 9.61 7.82
C ASP A 103 -4.99 9.81 9.18
N VAL A 104 -3.76 10.32 9.21
CA VAL A 104 -2.96 10.55 10.42
C VAL A 104 -2.29 11.91 10.31
N GLU A 105 -2.44 12.75 11.35
CA GLU A 105 -1.87 14.10 11.40
C GLU A 105 -2.23 14.95 10.18
N ASP A 106 -1.28 15.29 9.32
CA ASP A 106 -1.47 16.04 8.08
C ASP A 106 -1.54 15.15 6.83
N GLU A 107 -1.30 13.86 6.97
CA GLU A 107 -1.44 12.89 5.88
C GLU A 107 -2.90 12.48 5.67
N VAL A 108 -3.46 12.87 4.51
CA VAL A 108 -4.84 12.58 4.12
C VAL A 108 -4.91 11.50 3.02
N ASN A 109 -4.09 10.48 3.18
CA ASN A 109 -3.94 9.35 2.24
C ASN A 109 -4.53 8.02 2.77
N GLY A 110 -5.23 8.07 3.91
CA GLY A 110 -5.92 6.93 4.48
C GLY A 110 -7.12 6.47 3.65
N LEU A 111 -7.51 5.20 3.84
CA LEU A 111 -8.79 4.68 3.35
C LEU A 111 -9.97 5.15 4.21
N PHE A 112 -9.71 5.49 5.47
CA PHE A 112 -10.65 6.14 6.38
C PHE A 112 -10.26 7.59 6.62
N THR A 113 -11.24 8.41 6.95
CA THR A 113 -11.05 9.80 7.34
C THR A 113 -10.30 9.92 8.68
N TYR A 114 -9.72 11.11 8.94
CA TYR A 114 -9.00 11.42 10.17
C TYR A 114 -9.82 11.11 11.45
N ASP A 115 -11.09 11.45 11.46
CA ASP A 115 -12.02 11.16 12.57
C ASP A 115 -12.55 9.71 12.55
N ARG A 116 -12.14 8.90 11.56
CA ARG A 116 -12.53 7.48 11.36
C ARG A 116 -14.03 7.26 11.16
N ARG A 117 -14.80 8.30 10.83
CA ARG A 117 -16.26 8.24 10.65
C ARG A 117 -16.69 7.85 9.25
N ALA A 118 -15.81 8.00 8.25
CA ALA A 118 -16.14 7.69 6.87
C ALA A 118 -15.05 6.85 6.18
N ILE A 119 -15.50 5.95 5.30
CA ILE A 119 -14.65 5.25 4.34
C ILE A 119 -14.54 6.15 3.11
N LYS A 120 -13.33 6.48 2.70
CA LYS A 120 -13.07 7.44 1.62
C LYS A 120 -13.30 6.84 0.23
N PRO A 121 -12.73 5.68 -0.16
CA PRO A 121 -13.06 5.04 -1.43
C PRO A 121 -14.40 4.27 -1.36
N GLU A 122 -14.82 3.70 -2.48
CA GLU A 122 -15.94 2.75 -2.52
C GLU A 122 -15.52 1.42 -1.91
N ALA A 123 -16.09 1.07 -0.75
CA ALA A 123 -15.70 -0.12 0.03
C ALA A 123 -15.83 -1.43 -0.75
N ALA A 124 -16.90 -1.56 -1.57
CA ALA A 124 -17.10 -2.75 -2.41
C ALA A 124 -15.98 -2.89 -3.47
N ALA A 125 -15.52 -1.78 -4.04
CA ALA A 125 -14.41 -1.80 -5.00
C ALA A 125 -13.08 -2.18 -4.33
N VAL A 126 -12.82 -1.67 -3.13
CA VAL A 126 -11.62 -2.06 -2.34
C VAL A 126 -11.64 -3.55 -2.04
N ARG A 127 -12.78 -4.08 -1.58
CA ARG A 127 -12.95 -5.50 -1.30
C ARG A 127 -12.68 -6.36 -2.52
N ALA A 128 -13.34 -6.07 -3.64
CA ALA A 128 -13.17 -6.82 -4.89
C ALA A 128 -11.70 -6.83 -5.39
N VAL A 129 -11.00 -5.73 -5.21
CA VAL A 129 -9.57 -5.63 -5.54
C VAL A 129 -8.73 -6.50 -4.63
N ASN A 130 -8.98 -6.48 -3.32
CA ASN A 130 -8.23 -7.29 -2.35
C ASN A 130 -8.47 -8.79 -2.58
N GLU A 131 -9.72 -9.20 -2.84
CA GLU A 131 -10.07 -10.57 -3.23
C GLU A 131 -9.33 -11.01 -4.50
N ALA A 132 -9.19 -10.13 -5.49
CA ALA A 132 -8.43 -10.44 -6.71
C ALA A 132 -6.93 -10.61 -6.45
N LEU A 133 -6.33 -9.81 -5.56
CA LEU A 133 -4.93 -9.95 -5.15
C LEU A 133 -4.71 -11.26 -4.39
N GLU A 134 -5.59 -11.59 -3.45
CA GLU A 134 -5.55 -12.82 -2.65
C GLU A 134 -5.66 -14.05 -3.56
N ALA A 135 -6.66 -14.10 -4.45
CA ALA A 135 -6.84 -15.17 -5.40
C ALA A 135 -5.64 -15.35 -6.36
N GLU A 136 -4.98 -14.27 -6.74
CA GLU A 136 -3.76 -14.36 -7.54
C GLU A 136 -2.57 -14.88 -6.72
N PHE A 137 -2.44 -14.43 -5.47
CA PHE A 137 -1.39 -14.92 -4.58
C PHE A 137 -1.52 -16.42 -4.31
N GLU A 138 -2.72 -16.93 -4.04
CA GLU A 138 -2.97 -18.35 -3.85
C GLU A 138 -2.54 -19.20 -5.05
N LYS A 139 -2.75 -18.72 -6.29
CA LYS A 139 -2.27 -19.39 -7.50
C LYS A 139 -0.76 -19.44 -7.65
N VAL A 140 -0.07 -18.47 -7.06
CA VAL A 140 1.41 -18.38 -7.15
C VAL A 140 2.08 -19.27 -6.13
N VAL A 141 1.44 -19.54 -4.98
CA VAL A 141 2.03 -20.32 -3.88
C VAL A 141 1.56 -21.78 -3.87
N SER A 142 0.55 -22.13 -4.67
CA SER A 142 0.08 -23.49 -4.87
C SER A 142 0.94 -24.24 -5.91
#